data_a7b25149d3aedeea17f45cff29841587
#
_entry.id   a7b25149d3aedeea17f45cff29841587
#
_cell.length_a   1.000
_cell.length_b   1.000
_cell.length_c   1.000
_cell.angle_alpha   90.00
_cell.angle_beta   90.00
_cell.angle_gamma   90.00
#
_symmetry.space_group_name_H-M   'P 1'
#
loop_
_entity.id
_entity.type
_entity.pdbx_description
1 polymer ?
#
loop_
_entity_poly.entity_id
_entity_poly.type
_entity_poly.pdbx_seq_one_letter_code
_entity_poly.pdbx_strand_id
1 'polypeptide(L)'
;MNVKKLLSAMLVMLLIVTAVPVTAKADTNTRGKLTTTAKKTAAKKTAKAKKSIETELNKGLKVSAKFDGFKIVATIVNKTKKIYKGGTYTYTIYDKKGKKVESGKKERTIINDKFTEVIWPKENTAKKLKKNGFGKINITFTEIEKSKKTYINGTKNIQVTDFEEIPDNKGDIIGYKVTNNNKKKTIIETRYLHTTTSGKTYVIDGVVTELAPKEVAEFSAYIQGNGEGIAKVVIKVNAITEK
;
A
#
# COMPACT_ATOMS: atom_id res chain seq x y z
N MET A 1 -17.50 -26.00 -1.18
CA MET A 1 -16.32 -26.02 -2.09
C MET A 1 -15.31 -27.05 -1.57
N ASN A 2 -14.76 -27.89 -2.42
CA ASN A 2 -13.97 -29.05 -1.96
C ASN A 2 -12.55 -28.56 -1.52
N VAL A 3 -12.14 -28.85 -0.29
CA VAL A 3 -10.85 -28.44 0.31
C VAL A 3 -9.63 -28.76 -0.59
N LYS A 4 -9.72 -29.85 -1.39
CA LYS A 4 -8.71 -30.22 -2.39
C LYS A 4 -8.53 -29.18 -3.53
N LYS A 5 -9.57 -28.42 -3.88
CA LYS A 5 -9.49 -27.34 -4.90
C LYS A 5 -8.84 -26.08 -4.35
N LEU A 6 -9.01 -25.80 -3.05
CA LEU A 6 -8.39 -24.65 -2.39
C LEU A 6 -6.87 -24.83 -2.27
N LEU A 7 -6.42 -26.06 -1.92
CA LEU A 7 -4.99 -26.39 -1.83
C LEU A 7 -4.29 -26.38 -3.20
N SER A 8 -5.01 -26.71 -4.29
CA SER A 8 -4.45 -26.66 -5.65
C SER A 8 -4.24 -25.23 -6.14
N ALA A 9 -5.12 -24.30 -5.75
CA ALA A 9 -4.95 -22.86 -6.08
C ALA A 9 -3.79 -22.21 -5.33
N MET A 10 -3.51 -22.63 -4.09
CA MET A 10 -2.36 -22.16 -3.33
C MET A 10 -1.01 -22.61 -3.91
N LEU A 11 -0.95 -23.82 -4.50
CA LEU A 11 0.31 -24.35 -5.07
C LEU A 11 0.70 -23.67 -6.39
N VAL A 12 -0.28 -23.15 -7.14
CA VAL A 12 -0.03 -22.48 -8.42
C VAL A 12 0.49 -21.03 -8.23
N MET A 13 0.18 -20.39 -7.12
CA MET A 13 0.68 -19.02 -6.86
C MET A 13 2.15 -18.95 -6.37
N LEU A 14 2.75 -20.08 -5.99
CA LEU A 14 4.14 -20.08 -5.50
C LEU A 14 5.18 -20.23 -6.62
N LEU A 15 4.78 -20.32 -7.89
CA LEU A 15 5.67 -20.69 -9.01
C LEU A 15 5.87 -19.60 -10.08
N ILE A 16 5.41 -18.36 -9.88
CA ILE A 16 5.64 -17.29 -10.85
C ILE A 16 6.28 -16.06 -10.18
N VAL A 17 7.55 -16.20 -9.78
CA VAL A 17 8.47 -15.07 -9.68
C VAL A 17 9.87 -15.57 -10.09
N THR A 18 10.09 -15.71 -11.38
CA THR A 18 11.45 -15.67 -11.94
C THR A 18 11.48 -14.61 -13.03
N ALA A 19 11.91 -13.42 -12.65
CA ALA A 19 12.23 -12.38 -13.60
C ALA A 19 13.53 -12.71 -14.33
N VAL A 20 13.47 -12.86 -15.64
CA VAL A 20 14.63 -12.98 -16.51
C VAL A 20 15.15 -11.58 -16.82
N PRO A 21 16.40 -11.24 -16.57
CA PRO A 21 16.95 -9.95 -16.99
C PRO A 21 17.26 -9.98 -18.50
N VAL A 22 16.61 -9.11 -19.25
CA VAL A 22 17.00 -8.85 -20.65
C VAL A 22 18.16 -7.86 -20.66
N THR A 23 19.34 -8.35 -20.98
CA THR A 23 20.52 -7.51 -21.27
C THR A 23 20.40 -7.00 -22.70
N ALA A 24 20.16 -5.70 -22.87
CA ALA A 24 20.32 -5.03 -24.15
C ALA A 24 21.77 -4.63 -24.37
N LYS A 25 22.39 -5.16 -25.42
CA LYS A 25 23.71 -4.74 -25.92
C LYS A 25 23.61 -3.34 -26.52
N ALA A 26 24.54 -2.48 -26.17
CA ALA A 26 24.71 -1.18 -26.79
C ALA A 26 25.48 -1.32 -28.10
N ASP A 27 24.91 -0.82 -29.18
CA ASP A 27 25.64 -0.53 -30.42
C ASP A 27 26.13 0.92 -30.42
N THR A 28 27.42 1.05 -30.63
CA THR A 28 28.15 2.30 -30.74
C THR A 28 28.18 2.79 -32.21
N ASN A 29 28.10 4.10 -32.34
CA ASN A 29 28.47 4.96 -33.48
C ASN A 29 27.35 5.54 -34.33
N THR A 30 27.08 6.83 -34.18
CA THR A 30 27.41 7.83 -35.22
C THR A 30 27.10 9.25 -34.75
N ARG A 31 28.04 10.15 -35.02
CA ARG A 31 28.06 11.61 -34.98
C ARG A 31 26.71 12.35 -35.09
N GLY A 32 26.52 13.31 -34.17
CA GLY A 32 25.47 14.34 -34.28
C GLY A 32 25.52 15.33 -33.13
N LYS A 33 26.43 16.29 -33.13
CA LYS A 33 26.39 17.49 -32.29
C LYS A 33 25.21 18.34 -32.71
N LEU A 34 24.03 18.20 -32.10
CA LEU A 34 22.95 19.24 -32.09
C LEU A 34 21.71 18.88 -31.24
N THR A 35 21.84 18.19 -30.09
CA THR A 35 20.64 17.88 -29.28
C THR A 35 20.78 18.08 -27.79
N THR A 36 21.87 18.72 -27.31
CA THR A 36 22.11 18.83 -25.86
C THR A 36 21.27 19.90 -25.17
N THR A 37 20.86 20.97 -25.88
CA THR A 37 20.13 22.09 -25.26
C THR A 37 18.65 21.77 -25.03
N ALA A 38 18.00 21.12 -26.00
CA ALA A 38 16.58 20.74 -25.91
C ALA A 38 16.33 19.64 -24.87
N LYS A 39 17.23 18.63 -24.77
CA LYS A 39 17.14 17.58 -23.75
C LYS A 39 17.35 18.11 -22.32
N LYS A 40 18.29 19.05 -22.10
CA LYS A 40 18.49 19.68 -20.79
C LYS A 40 17.28 20.51 -20.35
N THR A 41 16.64 21.22 -21.28
CA THR A 41 15.45 22.04 -20.97
C THR A 41 14.22 21.17 -20.66
N ALA A 42 14.01 20.10 -21.42
CA ALA A 42 12.91 19.16 -21.17
C ALA A 42 13.11 18.39 -19.84
N ALA A 43 14.33 17.92 -19.55
CA ALA A 43 14.66 17.27 -18.28
C ALA A 43 14.49 18.22 -17.10
N LYS A 44 14.89 19.50 -17.22
CA LYS A 44 14.75 20.52 -16.17
C LYS A 44 13.29 20.90 -15.92
N LYS A 45 12.45 21.03 -16.98
CA LYS A 45 11.00 21.25 -16.84
C LYS A 45 10.30 20.05 -16.18
N THR A 46 10.67 18.83 -16.56
CA THR A 46 10.10 17.60 -16.00
C THR A 46 10.46 17.45 -14.51
N ALA A 47 11.69 17.70 -14.13
CA ALA A 47 12.13 17.65 -12.73
C ALA A 47 11.46 18.73 -11.86
N LYS A 48 11.26 19.94 -12.41
CA LYS A 48 10.57 21.02 -11.69
C LYS A 48 9.08 20.73 -11.50
N ALA A 49 8.39 20.18 -12.50
CA ALA A 49 7.00 19.76 -12.39
C ALA A 49 6.84 18.61 -11.37
N LYS A 50 7.72 17.61 -11.39
CA LYS A 50 7.75 16.53 -10.40
C LYS A 50 7.91 17.05 -8.98
N LYS A 51 8.87 17.95 -8.75
CA LYS A 51 9.10 18.57 -7.43
C LYS A 51 7.88 19.36 -6.93
N SER A 52 7.11 19.97 -7.83
CA SER A 52 5.90 20.72 -7.45
C SER A 52 4.77 19.79 -6.95
N ILE A 53 4.56 18.64 -7.60
CA ILE A 53 3.52 17.67 -7.22
C ILE A 53 3.81 17.10 -5.83
N GLU A 54 5.03 16.65 -5.59
CA GLU A 54 5.45 16.10 -4.30
C GLU A 54 5.39 17.16 -3.20
N THR A 55 5.80 18.39 -3.51
CA THR A 55 5.73 19.51 -2.57
C THR A 55 4.28 19.84 -2.21
N GLU A 56 3.37 19.88 -3.19
CA GLU A 56 1.94 20.13 -2.95
C GLU A 56 1.34 19.01 -2.09
N LEU A 57 1.58 17.75 -2.46
CA LEU A 57 1.08 16.61 -1.70
C LEU A 57 1.56 16.68 -0.25
N ASN A 58 2.86 16.79 -0.03
CA ASN A 58 3.45 16.77 1.32
C ASN A 58 2.92 17.90 2.21
N LYS A 59 2.67 19.10 1.66
CA LYS A 59 2.03 20.21 2.39
C LYS A 59 0.57 19.89 2.78
N GLY A 60 -0.12 19.10 1.97
CA GLY A 60 -1.51 18.70 2.19
C GLY A 60 -1.68 17.49 3.12
N LEU A 61 -0.61 16.80 3.50
CA LEU A 61 -0.72 15.61 4.35
C LEU A 61 -0.92 15.98 5.83
N LYS A 62 -1.87 15.29 6.46
CA LYS A 62 -1.98 15.21 7.93
C LYS A 62 -1.77 13.77 8.34
N VAL A 63 -0.81 13.52 9.20
CA VAL A 63 -0.45 12.20 9.70
C VAL A 63 -0.81 12.12 11.18
N SER A 64 -1.59 11.10 11.55
CA SER A 64 -1.80 10.68 12.94
C SER A 64 -1.42 9.22 13.06
N ALA A 65 -0.77 8.83 14.15
CA ALA A 65 -0.29 7.46 14.29
C ALA A 65 -0.35 6.97 15.74
N LYS A 66 -0.45 5.64 15.86
CA LYS A 66 -0.39 4.93 17.13
C LYS A 66 0.61 3.77 17.03
N PHE A 67 1.33 3.52 18.12
CA PHE A 67 2.17 2.33 18.27
C PHE A 67 1.47 1.37 19.21
N ASP A 68 1.23 0.13 18.78
CA ASP A 68 0.52 -0.90 19.57
C ASP A 68 1.46 -1.85 20.34
N GLY A 69 2.75 -1.53 20.35
CA GLY A 69 3.78 -2.36 20.96
C GLY A 69 4.57 -3.21 19.96
N PHE A 70 4.08 -3.37 18.74
CA PHE A 70 4.72 -4.15 17.68
C PHE A 70 4.87 -3.37 16.39
N LYS A 71 3.83 -2.65 15.98
CA LYS A 71 3.77 -1.88 14.74
C LYS A 71 3.21 -0.49 14.97
N ILE A 72 3.45 0.39 14.01
CA ILE A 72 2.88 1.73 13.98
C ILE A 72 1.79 1.74 12.92
N VAL A 73 0.58 2.09 13.31
CA VAL A 73 -0.55 2.32 12.40
C VAL A 73 -0.70 3.81 12.21
N ALA A 74 -0.36 4.30 11.03
CA ALA A 74 -0.44 5.70 10.65
C ALA A 74 -1.65 5.94 9.76
N THR A 75 -2.55 6.82 10.17
CA THR A 75 -3.65 7.33 9.35
C THR A 75 -3.21 8.63 8.70
N ILE A 76 -3.24 8.67 7.38
CA ILE A 76 -2.85 9.82 6.57
C ILE A 76 -4.09 10.40 5.88
N VAL A 77 -4.30 11.70 6.04
CA VAL A 77 -5.34 12.47 5.34
C VAL A 77 -4.66 13.37 4.33
N ASN A 78 -4.99 13.18 3.07
CA ASN A 78 -4.53 14.01 1.96
C ASN A 78 -5.55 15.12 1.68
N LYS A 79 -5.23 16.34 2.06
CA LYS A 79 -6.10 17.51 1.91
C LYS A 79 -6.02 18.16 0.53
N THR A 80 -5.14 17.71 -0.36
CA THR A 80 -4.99 18.29 -1.71
C THR A 80 -6.20 17.99 -2.60
N LYS A 81 -7.06 17.04 -2.23
CA LYS A 81 -8.18 16.52 -3.04
C LYS A 81 -7.74 15.86 -4.36
N LYS A 82 -6.44 15.72 -4.58
CA LYS A 82 -5.87 15.01 -5.74
C LYS A 82 -5.56 13.56 -5.36
N ILE A 83 -5.88 12.66 -6.26
CA ILE A 83 -5.66 11.22 -6.11
C ILE A 83 -4.55 10.79 -7.05
N TYR A 84 -3.62 9.97 -6.55
CA TYR A 84 -2.49 9.48 -7.33
C TYR A 84 -2.46 7.95 -7.33
N LYS A 85 -2.03 7.38 -8.47
CA LYS A 85 -1.91 5.93 -8.63
C LYS A 85 -0.81 5.34 -7.75
N GLY A 86 0.29 6.04 -7.54
CA GLY A 86 1.38 5.50 -6.75
C GLY A 86 2.43 6.51 -6.37
N GLY A 87 3.33 6.09 -5.50
CA GLY A 87 4.48 6.88 -5.11
C GLY A 87 5.34 6.20 -4.07
N THR A 88 6.52 6.75 -3.93
CA THR A 88 7.48 6.34 -2.90
C THR A 88 7.52 7.40 -1.80
N TYR A 89 7.53 6.97 -0.56
CA TYR A 89 7.68 7.85 0.59
C TYR A 89 8.79 7.38 1.52
N THR A 90 9.37 8.34 2.23
CA THR A 90 10.23 8.10 3.37
C THR A 90 9.44 8.29 4.65
N TYR A 91 9.77 7.50 5.67
CA TYR A 91 9.25 7.71 7.02
C TYR A 91 10.37 7.89 8.02
N THR A 92 10.08 8.64 9.09
CA THR A 92 10.99 8.80 10.23
C THR A 92 10.20 8.69 11.51
N ILE A 93 10.62 7.78 12.40
CA ILE A 93 9.99 7.50 13.69
C ILE A 93 10.75 8.23 14.78
N TYR A 94 10.02 8.86 15.67
CA TYR A 94 10.55 9.57 16.84
C TYR A 94 9.96 8.99 18.13
N ASP A 95 10.77 8.91 19.17
CA ASP A 95 10.30 8.62 20.52
C ASP A 95 9.59 9.84 21.15
N LYS A 96 9.02 9.65 22.35
CA LYS A 96 8.30 10.71 23.06
C LYS A 96 9.18 11.90 23.44
N LYS A 97 10.51 11.72 23.50
CA LYS A 97 11.49 12.79 23.74
C LYS A 97 11.88 13.55 22.46
N GLY A 98 11.31 13.17 21.32
CA GLY A 98 11.63 13.78 20.02
C GLY A 98 12.92 13.24 19.36
N LYS A 99 13.54 12.20 19.92
CA LYS A 99 14.73 11.58 19.35
C LYS A 99 14.34 10.68 18.19
N LYS A 100 15.02 10.83 17.06
CA LYS A 100 14.89 9.92 15.92
C LYS A 100 15.36 8.52 16.29
N VAL A 101 14.52 7.51 16.10
CA VAL A 101 14.83 6.10 16.43
C VAL A 101 14.93 5.21 15.21
N GLU A 102 14.24 5.53 14.11
CA GLU A 102 14.31 4.81 12.86
C GLU A 102 13.90 5.70 11.68
N SER A 103 14.35 5.34 10.50
CA SER A 103 13.82 5.85 9.23
C SER A 103 13.90 4.76 8.17
N GLY A 104 13.02 4.84 7.18
CA GLY A 104 12.97 3.91 6.07
C GLY A 104 12.25 4.50 4.87
N LYS A 105 12.14 3.69 3.82
CA LYS A 105 11.49 4.01 2.56
C LYS A 105 10.46 2.92 2.25
N LYS A 106 9.31 3.31 1.74
CA LYS A 106 8.25 2.40 1.30
C LYS A 106 7.57 2.92 0.04
N GLU A 107 6.93 2.02 -0.67
CA GLU A 107 6.09 2.32 -1.82
C GLU A 107 4.62 2.24 -1.43
N ARG A 108 3.81 3.01 -2.13
CA ARG A 108 2.36 2.98 -2.00
C ARG A 108 1.71 3.00 -3.37
N THR A 109 0.73 2.12 -3.57
CA THR A 109 0.03 1.98 -4.85
C THR A 109 -1.11 2.97 -5.02
N ILE A 110 -1.81 3.33 -3.94
CA ILE A 110 -2.96 4.24 -3.98
C ILE A 110 -2.76 5.36 -2.96
N ILE A 111 -2.71 6.62 -3.43
CA ILE A 111 -2.70 7.81 -2.59
C ILE A 111 -4.04 8.51 -2.75
N ASN A 112 -4.99 8.14 -1.89
CA ASN A 112 -6.35 8.68 -1.86
C ASN A 112 -6.46 9.85 -0.87
N ASP A 113 -7.66 10.36 -0.68
CA ASP A 113 -7.99 11.42 0.31
C ASP A 113 -7.73 10.98 1.77
N LYS A 114 -7.92 9.69 2.05
CA LYS A 114 -7.59 9.09 3.35
C LYS A 114 -7.09 7.66 3.18
N PHE A 115 -5.96 7.35 3.78
CA PHE A 115 -5.39 6.00 3.75
C PHE A 115 -4.63 5.69 5.05
N THR A 116 -4.32 4.41 5.25
CA THR A 116 -3.60 3.93 6.42
C THR A 116 -2.29 3.28 5.98
N GLU A 117 -1.23 3.47 6.73
CA GLU A 117 0.04 2.78 6.59
C GLU A 117 0.34 1.95 7.82
N VAL A 118 0.80 0.73 7.60
CA VAL A 118 1.31 -0.14 8.65
C VAL A 118 2.82 -0.22 8.52
N ILE A 119 3.52 0.22 9.56
CA ILE A 119 4.98 0.23 9.58
C ILE A 119 5.44 -0.68 10.71
N TRP A 120 6.21 -1.69 10.34
CA TRP A 120 6.83 -2.61 11.27
C TRP A 120 8.23 -2.10 11.61
N PRO A 121 8.44 -1.51 12.80
CA PRO A 121 9.76 -1.06 13.19
C PRO A 121 10.67 -2.27 13.44
N LYS A 122 11.96 -2.06 13.25
CA LYS A 122 12.96 -3.06 13.63
C LYS A 122 12.81 -3.42 15.12
N GLU A 123 13.15 -4.64 15.49
CA GLU A 123 12.99 -5.13 16.87
C GLU A 123 13.61 -4.19 17.91
N ASN A 124 14.83 -3.72 17.68
CA ASN A 124 15.50 -2.77 18.56
C ASN A 124 14.78 -1.43 18.67
N THR A 125 14.12 -0.99 17.59
CA THR A 125 13.30 0.22 17.60
C THR A 125 12.03 -0.01 18.37
N ALA A 126 11.35 -1.15 18.20
CA ALA A 126 10.15 -1.49 18.96
C ALA A 126 10.46 -1.56 20.46
N LYS A 127 11.59 -2.17 20.86
CA LYS A 127 12.07 -2.17 22.28
C LYS A 127 12.30 -0.75 22.80
N LYS A 128 12.92 0.15 22.01
CA LYS A 128 13.12 1.56 22.39
C LYS A 128 11.79 2.31 22.54
N LEU A 129 10.84 2.09 21.64
CA LEU A 129 9.52 2.73 21.69
C LEU A 129 8.70 2.23 22.88
N LYS A 130 8.79 0.95 23.25
CA LYS A 130 8.19 0.42 24.47
C LYS A 130 8.74 1.10 25.73
N LYS A 131 10.07 1.31 25.78
CA LYS A 131 10.75 1.92 26.93
C LYS A 131 10.54 3.43 27.02
N ASN A 132 10.67 4.15 25.90
CA ASN A 132 10.72 5.61 25.87
C ASN A 132 9.39 6.26 25.46
N GLY A 133 8.42 5.46 25.02
CA GLY A 133 7.16 5.90 24.44
C GLY A 133 7.31 6.29 22.95
N PHE A 134 6.24 6.09 22.20
CA PHE A 134 6.12 6.57 20.83
C PHE A 134 5.73 8.05 20.83
N GLY A 135 6.46 8.87 20.09
CA GLY A 135 6.19 10.30 19.94
C GLY A 135 5.39 10.60 18.67
N LYS A 136 6.02 10.42 17.52
CA LYS A 136 5.41 10.68 16.22
C LYS A 136 6.10 9.92 15.11
N ILE A 137 5.44 9.89 13.94
CA ILE A 137 6.04 9.51 12.67
C ILE A 137 5.86 10.65 11.66
N ASN A 138 6.92 10.96 10.93
CA ASN A 138 6.85 11.82 9.76
C ASN A 138 6.83 10.95 8.52
N ILE A 139 5.96 11.29 7.56
CA ILE A 139 5.86 10.65 6.26
C ILE A 139 6.00 11.73 5.20
N THR A 140 6.91 11.51 4.24
CA THR A 140 7.21 12.45 3.16
C THR A 140 7.31 11.70 1.85
N PHE A 141 6.43 11.98 0.90
CA PHE A 141 6.53 11.44 -0.45
C PHE A 141 7.71 12.06 -1.18
N THR A 142 8.59 11.22 -1.66
CA THR A 142 9.81 11.61 -2.39
C THR A 142 9.64 11.41 -3.89
N GLU A 143 8.68 10.59 -4.29
CA GLU A 143 8.38 10.28 -5.67
C GLU A 143 6.91 9.96 -5.85
N ILE A 144 6.27 10.58 -6.85
CA ILE A 144 4.90 10.30 -7.25
C ILE A 144 4.91 9.69 -8.66
N GLU A 145 4.18 8.60 -8.83
CA GLU A 145 4.06 7.95 -10.14
C GLU A 145 3.46 8.93 -11.15
N LYS A 146 4.19 9.14 -12.25
CA LYS A 146 3.70 9.99 -13.33
C LYS A 146 2.64 9.23 -14.12
N SER A 147 1.43 9.71 -14.10
CA SER A 147 0.35 9.22 -14.94
C SER A 147 -0.22 10.36 -15.79
N LYS A 148 -0.51 10.06 -17.06
CA LYS A 148 -1.32 10.95 -17.92
C LYS A 148 -2.81 10.86 -17.56
N LYS A 149 -3.19 9.86 -16.76
CA LYS A 149 -4.57 9.60 -16.34
C LYS A 149 -4.84 10.32 -15.03
N THR A 150 -6.04 10.84 -14.90
CA THR A 150 -6.59 11.38 -13.65
C THR A 150 -7.40 10.30 -12.97
N TYR A 151 -7.33 10.22 -11.64
CA TYR A 151 -8.05 9.23 -10.86
C TYR A 151 -9.06 9.90 -9.93
N ILE A 152 -10.14 9.18 -9.68
CA ILE A 152 -11.15 9.53 -8.68
C ILE A 152 -11.32 8.36 -7.70
N ASN A 153 -11.93 8.64 -6.55
CA ASN A 153 -12.25 7.60 -5.58
C ASN A 153 -13.32 6.67 -6.14
N GLY A 154 -12.95 5.41 -6.34
CA GLY A 154 -13.81 4.35 -6.86
C GLY A 154 -14.39 3.42 -5.79
N THR A 155 -14.04 3.63 -4.52
CA THR A 155 -14.34 2.69 -3.41
C THR A 155 -15.81 2.37 -3.25
N LYS A 156 -16.70 3.34 -3.46
CA LYS A 156 -18.17 3.16 -3.29
C LYS A 156 -18.76 2.08 -4.22
N ASN A 157 -18.12 1.85 -5.36
CA ASN A 157 -18.58 0.90 -6.37
C ASN A 157 -17.81 -0.42 -6.33
N ILE A 158 -17.06 -0.67 -5.28
CA ILE A 158 -16.44 -1.98 -5.03
C ILE A 158 -17.31 -2.74 -4.07
N GLN A 159 -17.67 -3.95 -4.47
CA GLN A 159 -18.44 -4.88 -3.66
C GLN A 159 -17.54 -6.00 -3.15
N VAL A 160 -17.67 -6.32 -1.88
CA VAL A 160 -17.04 -7.49 -1.26
C VAL A 160 -18.14 -8.46 -0.88
N THR A 161 -18.07 -9.68 -1.36
CA THR A 161 -19.06 -10.73 -1.13
C THR A 161 -18.41 -12.06 -0.77
N ASP A 162 -19.23 -13.05 -0.46
CA ASP A 162 -18.84 -14.45 -0.24
C ASP A 162 -17.70 -14.56 0.80
N PHE A 163 -17.83 -13.78 1.88
CA PHE A 163 -16.89 -13.85 2.99
C PHE A 163 -17.06 -15.17 3.72
N GLU A 164 -16.01 -15.97 3.73
CA GLU A 164 -15.88 -17.21 4.46
C GLU A 164 -14.72 -17.12 5.44
N GLU A 165 -14.91 -17.64 6.64
CA GLU A 165 -13.88 -17.70 7.67
C GLU A 165 -13.75 -19.16 8.11
N ILE A 166 -12.54 -19.70 8.00
CA ILE A 166 -12.21 -21.06 8.40
C ILE A 166 -11.22 -20.95 9.57
N PRO A 167 -11.67 -21.25 10.80
CA PRO A 167 -10.80 -21.23 11.97
C PRO A 167 -9.67 -22.24 11.85
N ASP A 168 -8.47 -21.84 12.24
CA ASP A 168 -7.30 -22.71 12.39
C ASP A 168 -6.65 -22.47 13.75
N ASN A 169 -5.90 -23.45 14.25
CA ASN A 169 -5.28 -23.41 15.60
C ASN A 169 -4.35 -22.21 15.84
N LYS A 170 -3.85 -21.58 14.78
CA LYS A 170 -2.88 -20.46 14.84
C LYS A 170 -3.40 -19.16 14.24
N GLY A 171 -4.60 -19.18 13.68
CA GLY A 171 -5.21 -18.05 13.01
C GLY A 171 -6.43 -18.50 12.22
N ASP A 172 -6.93 -17.67 11.32
CA ASP A 172 -8.07 -17.96 10.48
C ASP A 172 -7.72 -17.80 9.00
N ILE A 173 -8.24 -18.72 8.18
CA ILE A 173 -8.20 -18.57 6.73
C ILE A 173 -9.49 -17.84 6.34
N ILE A 174 -9.37 -16.72 5.66
CA ILE A 174 -10.52 -16.00 5.11
C ILE A 174 -10.54 -16.12 3.60
N GLY A 175 -11.72 -16.30 3.04
CA GLY A 175 -11.99 -16.23 1.60
C GLY A 175 -13.00 -15.12 1.32
N TYR A 176 -12.87 -14.45 0.18
CA TYR A 176 -13.83 -13.42 -0.24
C TYR A 176 -13.70 -13.10 -1.72
N LYS A 177 -14.77 -12.50 -2.27
CA LYS A 177 -14.79 -12.00 -3.64
C LYS A 177 -14.83 -10.47 -3.66
N VAL A 178 -14.15 -9.89 -4.64
CA VAL A 178 -14.18 -8.45 -4.90
C VAL A 178 -14.66 -8.22 -6.32
N THR A 179 -15.72 -7.42 -6.46
CA THR A 179 -16.31 -7.04 -7.75
C THR A 179 -16.09 -5.56 -8.03
N ASN A 180 -15.57 -5.23 -9.19
CA ASN A 180 -15.47 -3.85 -9.67
C ASN A 180 -16.77 -3.42 -10.37
N ASN A 181 -17.64 -2.68 -9.68
CA ASN A 181 -18.84 -2.08 -10.26
C ASN A 181 -18.63 -0.66 -10.84
N ASN A 182 -17.39 -0.17 -10.89
CA ASN A 182 -17.07 1.05 -11.63
C ASN A 182 -17.19 0.80 -13.14
N LYS A 183 -17.42 1.89 -13.89
CA LYS A 183 -17.52 1.84 -15.35
C LYS A 183 -16.17 1.73 -16.05
N LYS A 184 -15.08 1.86 -15.32
CA LYS A 184 -13.70 1.84 -15.82
C LYS A 184 -12.83 0.92 -14.97
N LYS A 185 -11.66 0.61 -15.51
CA LYS A 185 -10.62 -0.14 -14.82
C LYS A 185 -10.25 0.52 -13.51
N THR A 186 -10.17 -0.27 -12.46
CA THR A 186 -10.05 0.21 -11.08
C THR A 186 -8.92 -0.51 -10.37
N ILE A 187 -8.06 0.24 -9.73
CA ILE A 187 -7.03 -0.29 -8.84
C ILE A 187 -7.64 -0.38 -7.45
N ILE A 188 -7.57 -1.56 -6.86
CA ILE A 188 -8.20 -1.91 -5.60
C ILE A 188 -7.13 -2.38 -4.63
N GLU A 189 -7.15 -1.84 -3.43
CA GLU A 189 -6.35 -2.26 -2.29
C GLU A 189 -7.27 -2.76 -1.19
N THR A 190 -7.02 -3.95 -0.68
CA THR A 190 -7.73 -4.49 0.48
C THR A 190 -6.85 -4.43 1.72
N ARG A 191 -7.47 -4.40 2.90
CA ARG A 191 -6.81 -4.52 4.20
C ARG A 191 -7.70 -5.29 5.14
N TYR A 192 -7.08 -6.02 6.03
CA TYR A 192 -7.78 -6.79 7.04
C TYR A 192 -7.66 -6.09 8.39
N LEU A 193 -8.82 -5.81 9.01
CA LEU A 193 -8.90 -5.44 10.41
C LEU A 193 -9.37 -6.66 11.15
N HIS A 194 -8.54 -7.28 11.94
CA HIS A 194 -8.97 -8.37 12.82
C HIS A 194 -8.96 -7.93 14.28
N THR A 195 -9.97 -8.35 15.01
CA THR A 195 -10.09 -8.13 16.44
C THR A 195 -9.94 -9.47 17.14
N THR A 196 -9.04 -9.56 18.09
CA THR A 196 -8.83 -10.77 18.90
C THR A 196 -9.91 -10.92 19.95
N THR A 197 -9.98 -12.09 20.56
CA THR A 197 -10.90 -12.39 21.69
C THR A 197 -10.66 -11.47 22.90
N SER A 198 -9.45 -10.94 23.06
CA SER A 198 -9.14 -9.93 24.09
C SER A 198 -9.55 -8.50 23.70
N GLY A 199 -10.19 -8.30 22.53
CA GLY A 199 -10.65 -6.99 22.05
C GLY A 199 -9.59 -6.11 21.38
N LYS A 200 -8.37 -6.61 21.20
CA LYS A 200 -7.32 -5.87 20.49
C LYS A 200 -7.57 -5.92 18.99
N THR A 201 -7.49 -4.77 18.31
CA THR A 201 -7.66 -4.69 16.86
C THR A 201 -6.33 -4.47 16.15
N TYR A 202 -6.08 -5.29 15.14
CA TYR A 202 -4.88 -5.23 14.31
C TYR A 202 -5.25 -4.91 12.87
N VAL A 203 -4.36 -4.22 12.17
CA VAL A 203 -4.47 -3.92 10.73
C VAL A 203 -3.37 -4.67 10.00
N ILE A 204 -3.75 -5.41 8.98
CA ILE A 204 -2.83 -6.16 8.10
C ILE A 204 -3.03 -5.67 6.67
N ASP A 205 -1.95 -5.51 5.94
CA ASP A 205 -2.02 -5.22 4.51
C ASP A 205 -2.58 -6.44 3.77
N GLY A 206 -3.52 -6.20 2.87
CA GLY A 206 -4.13 -7.20 2.02
C GLY A 206 -3.53 -7.18 0.61
N VAL A 207 -4.38 -7.41 -0.38
CA VAL A 207 -4.00 -7.52 -1.78
C VAL A 207 -4.19 -6.21 -2.50
N VAL A 208 -3.29 -5.91 -3.45
CA VAL A 208 -3.48 -4.86 -4.46
C VAL A 208 -3.74 -5.55 -5.80
N THR A 209 -4.82 -5.18 -6.46
CA THR A 209 -5.22 -5.73 -7.76
C THR A 209 -5.80 -4.65 -8.66
N GLU A 210 -5.87 -4.94 -9.94
CA GLU A 210 -6.49 -4.07 -10.94
C GLU A 210 -7.56 -4.88 -11.68
N LEU A 211 -8.83 -4.44 -11.57
CA LEU A 211 -9.97 -5.13 -12.16
C LEU A 211 -10.62 -4.30 -13.26
N ALA A 212 -10.99 -4.95 -14.36
CA ALA A 212 -11.83 -4.38 -15.42
C ALA A 212 -13.27 -4.11 -14.89
N PRO A 213 -14.10 -3.32 -15.59
CA PRO A 213 -15.51 -3.17 -15.25
C PRO A 213 -16.21 -4.52 -15.17
N LYS A 214 -16.96 -4.75 -14.08
CA LYS A 214 -17.71 -5.99 -13.79
C LYS A 214 -16.85 -7.23 -13.54
N GLU A 215 -15.56 -7.11 -13.58
CA GLU A 215 -14.66 -8.21 -13.22
C GLU A 215 -14.76 -8.54 -11.73
N VAL A 216 -14.70 -9.84 -11.45
CA VAL A 216 -14.71 -10.42 -10.11
C VAL A 216 -13.40 -11.14 -9.87
N ALA A 217 -12.75 -10.85 -8.76
CA ALA A 217 -11.58 -11.59 -8.32
C ALA A 217 -11.84 -12.25 -6.96
N GLU A 218 -11.33 -13.46 -6.79
CA GLU A 218 -11.40 -14.21 -5.54
C GLU A 218 -10.06 -14.13 -4.82
N PHE A 219 -10.12 -13.91 -3.52
CA PHE A 219 -8.95 -13.79 -2.67
C PHE A 219 -9.07 -14.67 -1.44
N SER A 220 -7.93 -15.15 -0.97
CA SER A 220 -7.81 -15.78 0.32
C SER A 220 -6.62 -15.19 1.08
N ALA A 221 -6.72 -15.15 2.41
CA ALA A 221 -5.65 -14.73 3.28
C ALA A 221 -5.64 -15.53 4.57
N TYR A 222 -4.45 -15.72 5.13
CA TYR A 222 -4.29 -16.27 6.46
C TYR A 222 -4.09 -15.11 7.45
N ILE A 223 -4.97 -15.02 8.44
CA ILE A 223 -4.93 -14.01 9.48
C ILE A 223 -4.40 -14.64 10.76
N GLN A 224 -3.20 -14.26 11.15
CA GLN A 224 -2.58 -14.81 12.36
C GLN A 224 -3.11 -14.14 13.63
N GLY A 225 -3.53 -14.93 14.61
CA GLY A 225 -4.13 -14.46 15.86
C GLY A 225 -3.12 -13.96 16.92
N ASN A 226 -1.81 -14.01 16.64
CA ASN A 226 -0.75 -13.61 17.58
C ASN A 226 -0.84 -14.30 18.97
N GLY A 227 -1.25 -15.56 19.00
CA GLY A 227 -1.43 -16.35 20.21
C GLY A 227 -2.78 -16.15 20.90
N GLU A 228 -3.68 -15.37 20.31
CA GLU A 228 -5.07 -15.16 20.75
C GLU A 228 -6.02 -15.61 19.66
N GLY A 229 -7.22 -16.06 20.02
CA GLY A 229 -8.28 -16.35 19.05
C GLY A 229 -8.73 -15.07 18.33
N ILE A 230 -9.23 -15.22 17.12
CA ILE A 230 -9.80 -14.13 16.34
C ILE A 230 -11.32 -14.09 16.62
N ALA A 231 -11.80 -12.92 17.04
CA ALA A 231 -13.22 -12.71 17.34
C ALA A 231 -13.95 -12.08 16.13
N LYS A 232 -13.24 -11.35 15.27
CA LYS A 232 -13.83 -10.67 14.11
C LYS A 232 -12.78 -10.28 13.10
N VAL A 233 -13.10 -10.48 11.81
CA VAL A 233 -12.35 -9.94 10.68
C VAL A 233 -13.24 -8.99 9.88
N VAL A 234 -12.68 -7.84 9.47
CA VAL A 234 -13.34 -6.87 8.58
C VAL A 234 -12.41 -6.55 7.44
N ILE A 235 -12.89 -6.71 6.21
CA ILE A 235 -12.16 -6.32 5.00
C ILE A 235 -12.44 -4.84 4.72
N LYS A 236 -11.39 -4.04 4.72
CA LYS A 236 -11.45 -2.64 4.27
C LYS A 236 -10.95 -2.55 2.85
N VAL A 237 -11.69 -1.81 2.03
CA VAL A 237 -11.35 -1.58 0.63
C VAL A 237 -11.01 -0.12 0.43
N ASN A 238 -9.98 0.12 -0.37
CA ASN A 238 -9.62 1.42 -0.90
C ASN A 238 -9.42 1.25 -2.42
N ALA A 239 -10.04 2.11 -3.23
CA ALA A 239 -9.98 1.95 -4.67
C ALA A 239 -9.93 3.29 -5.39
N ILE A 240 -9.20 3.32 -6.51
CA ILE A 240 -9.17 4.45 -7.45
C ILE A 240 -9.51 3.97 -8.85
N THR A 241 -10.33 4.74 -9.54
CA THR A 241 -10.71 4.49 -10.93
C THR A 241 -10.33 5.68 -11.80
N GLU A 242 -10.09 5.44 -13.09
CA GLU A 242 -9.84 6.52 -14.05
C GLU A 242 -11.06 7.44 -14.16
N LYS A 243 -10.81 8.74 -14.27
CA LYS A 243 -11.85 9.74 -14.45
C LYS A 243 -12.44 9.70 -15.87
#